data_06f37092a140ab8cf1ab3472a9010e4e
#
_entry.id   06f37092a140ab8cf1ab3472a9010e4e
#
_cell.length_a   1.000
_cell.length_b   1.000
_cell.length_c   1.000
_cell.angle_alpha   90.00
_cell.angle_beta   90.00
_cell.angle_gamma   90.00
#
_symmetry.space_group_name_H-M   'P 1'
#
loop_
_entity.id
_entity.type
_entity.pdbx_description
1 polymer ?
#
loop_
_entity_poly.entity_id
_entity_poly.type
_entity_poly.pdbx_seq_one_letter_code
_entity_poly.pdbx_strand_id
1 'polypeptide(L)'
;MRRTDLLQSLDYLRLVTRGEPFNLRNLVHSISPPLEQYIAYCDNDPERPCYAQVISRVDETQGQLTFLGAPGDADQSDIACLLENLIANAGKWGTHYITCDLPENSPHLSGFKKAGFLTWANQTVFRLAPAAMQSAKPEHLWRIWNANDMRAMTSLYRGVVPGLFQPIEPLTRKAALGLVLYHPEGELLGYADLDYGPKGVWVQPVLAPEANDPQILSDLQKAIPELYNRPVFLAARSYQPWLASLAAQLPGEIQGSQLLMVRYLVRQLKVVEPQAFALYEAKNVERGLPVSQIRQKTD
;
A
#
# COMPACT_ATOMS: atom_id res chain seq x y z
N MET A 1 8.64 -5.26 33.63
CA MET A 1 8.37 -4.70 32.29
C MET A 1 7.42 -5.65 31.57
N ARG A 2 6.23 -5.24 31.12
CA ARG A 2 5.29 -6.14 30.43
C ARG A 2 5.78 -6.39 29.01
N ARG A 3 5.87 -7.66 28.57
CA ARG A 3 6.32 -8.04 27.21
C ARG A 3 5.58 -7.33 26.05
N THR A 4 4.41 -6.75 26.33
CA THR A 4 3.57 -6.04 25.37
C THR A 4 4.12 -4.68 24.95
N ASP A 5 5.00 -4.05 25.75
CA ASP A 5 5.54 -2.72 25.49
C ASP A 5 6.65 -2.71 24.43
N LEU A 6 7.07 -3.88 23.96
CA LEU A 6 8.16 -4.09 23.00
C LEU A 6 7.66 -4.33 21.57
N LEU A 7 6.37 -4.57 21.38
CA LEU A 7 5.83 -4.94 20.09
C LEU A 7 5.08 -3.79 19.44
N GLN A 8 5.56 -3.34 18.30
CA GLN A 8 4.96 -2.28 17.49
C GLN A 8 4.41 -2.86 16.20
N SER A 9 3.10 -2.71 15.95
CA SER A 9 2.51 -3.02 14.66
C SER A 9 2.94 -1.99 13.63
N LEU A 10 3.34 -2.45 12.44
CA LEU A 10 3.75 -1.64 11.29
C LEU A 10 2.78 -1.80 10.10
N ASP A 11 1.63 -2.42 10.35
CA ASP A 11 0.48 -2.53 9.45
C ASP A 11 -0.74 -2.07 10.23
N TYR A 12 -1.00 -0.77 10.17
CA TYR A 12 -2.01 -0.14 11.01
C TYR A 12 -3.43 -0.55 10.62
N LEU A 13 -3.68 -0.75 9.33
CA LEU A 13 -4.95 -1.29 8.83
C LEU A 13 -5.26 -2.65 9.49
N ARG A 14 -4.30 -3.57 9.49
CA ARG A 14 -4.47 -4.89 10.15
C ARG A 14 -4.66 -4.75 11.64
N LEU A 15 -3.92 -3.86 12.28
CA LEU A 15 -4.03 -3.63 13.71
C LEU A 15 -5.45 -3.25 14.10
N VAL A 16 -6.05 -2.26 13.45
CA VAL A 16 -7.38 -1.75 13.83
C VAL A 16 -8.52 -2.66 13.36
N THR A 17 -8.35 -3.37 12.25
CA THR A 17 -9.41 -4.24 11.72
C THR A 17 -9.35 -5.66 12.27
N ARG A 18 -8.16 -6.19 12.59
CA ARG A 18 -7.93 -7.59 12.99
C ARG A 18 -7.30 -7.75 14.36
N GLY A 19 -6.65 -6.72 14.87
CA GLY A 19 -5.97 -6.67 16.16
C GLY A 19 -4.50 -7.03 16.09
N GLU A 20 -3.89 -7.19 17.26
CA GLU A 20 -2.47 -7.47 17.44
C GLU A 20 -1.97 -8.61 16.55
N PRO A 21 -0.77 -8.48 15.93
CA PRO A 21 -0.22 -9.47 15.00
C PRO A 21 0.00 -10.86 15.61
N PHE A 22 0.23 -10.95 16.92
CA PHE A 22 0.45 -12.20 17.66
C PHE A 22 -0.81 -12.82 18.25
N ASN A 23 -1.99 -12.44 17.82
CA ASN A 23 -3.19 -13.15 18.21
C ASN A 23 -3.22 -14.53 17.49
N LEU A 24 -3.52 -15.61 18.21
CA LEU A 24 -3.51 -17.01 17.71
C LEU A 24 -4.31 -17.15 16.40
N ARG A 25 -5.39 -16.40 16.23
CA ARG A 25 -6.17 -16.32 14.99
C ARG A 25 -5.38 -15.76 13.80
N ASN A 26 -4.53 -14.75 14.03
CA ASN A 26 -3.72 -14.13 12.98
C ASN A 26 -2.56 -15.03 12.57
N LEU A 27 -2.05 -15.86 13.51
CA LEU A 27 -1.05 -16.87 13.21
C LEU A 27 -1.60 -17.95 12.26
N VAL A 28 -2.84 -18.38 12.45
CA VAL A 28 -3.50 -19.37 11.56
C VAL A 28 -3.77 -18.79 10.18
N HIS A 29 -4.13 -17.51 10.06
CA HIS A 29 -4.30 -16.85 8.78
C HIS A 29 -2.97 -16.59 8.03
N SER A 30 -1.85 -16.57 8.75
CA SER A 30 -0.51 -16.48 8.15
C SER A 30 -0.05 -17.79 7.47
N ILE A 31 -0.77 -18.89 7.69
CA ILE A 31 -0.47 -20.21 7.11
C ILE A 31 -1.22 -20.40 5.77
N SER A 32 -2.14 -19.50 5.41
CA SER A 32 -2.86 -19.62 4.13
C SER A 32 -1.94 -19.22 2.97
N PRO A 33 -1.61 -20.13 2.04
CA PRO A 33 -0.87 -19.78 0.84
C PRO A 33 -1.74 -18.85 -0.05
N PRO A 34 -1.15 -17.89 -0.78
CA PRO A 34 0.25 -17.79 -1.16
C PRO A 34 0.92 -16.54 -0.55
N LEU A 35 1.37 -16.63 0.69
CA LEU A 35 2.14 -15.56 1.33
C LEU A 35 3.57 -16.04 1.59
N GLU A 36 4.54 -15.28 1.10
CA GLU A 36 5.92 -15.40 1.52
C GLU A 36 6.10 -14.53 2.77
N GLN A 37 6.71 -15.11 3.79
CA GLN A 37 6.96 -14.42 5.04
C GLN A 37 8.37 -14.71 5.53
N TYR A 38 9.00 -13.70 6.11
CA TYR A 38 10.30 -13.84 6.73
C TYR A 38 10.34 -13.06 8.05
N ILE A 39 10.84 -13.70 9.09
CA ILE A 39 11.08 -13.08 10.38
C ILE A 39 12.60 -13.05 10.57
N ALA A 40 13.16 -11.87 10.77
CA ALA A 40 14.53 -11.69 11.22
C ALA A 40 14.56 -11.40 12.72
N TYR A 41 15.65 -11.75 13.34
CA TYR A 41 15.96 -11.36 14.71
C TYR A 41 17.41 -10.92 14.80
N CYS A 42 17.68 -10.06 15.78
CA CYS A 42 19.01 -9.60 16.16
C CYS A 42 19.18 -9.87 17.65
N ASP A 43 20.20 -10.59 18.02
CA ASP A 43 20.53 -11.04 19.38
C ASP A 43 21.84 -10.48 19.89
N ASN A 44 22.27 -9.32 19.41
CA ASN A 44 23.47 -8.61 19.93
C ASN A 44 23.38 -8.40 21.44
N ASP A 45 22.17 -8.24 21.97
CA ASP A 45 21.86 -8.30 23.39
C ASP A 45 20.84 -9.43 23.64
N PRO A 46 21.28 -10.63 24.10
CA PRO A 46 20.41 -11.78 24.32
C PRO A 46 19.26 -11.53 25.32
N GLU A 47 19.42 -10.59 26.24
CA GLU A 47 18.37 -10.22 27.19
C GLU A 47 17.32 -9.31 26.57
N ARG A 48 17.65 -8.64 25.44
CA ARG A 48 16.82 -7.61 24.78
C ARG A 48 16.79 -7.80 23.26
N PRO A 49 16.38 -8.96 22.75
CA PRO A 49 16.41 -9.25 21.32
C PRO A 49 15.46 -8.34 20.54
N CYS A 50 15.88 -7.96 19.34
CA CYS A 50 15.04 -7.27 18.38
C CYS A 50 14.59 -8.26 17.30
N TYR A 51 13.33 -8.15 16.84
CA TYR A 51 12.79 -8.99 15.79
C TYR A 51 11.77 -8.20 14.94
N ALA A 52 11.67 -8.55 13.67
CA ALA A 52 10.70 -7.92 12.78
C ALA A 52 10.26 -8.91 11.69
N GLN A 53 9.12 -8.65 11.09
CA GLN A 53 8.55 -9.50 10.04
C GLN A 53 8.24 -8.69 8.79
N VAL A 54 8.60 -9.27 7.64
CA VAL A 54 8.11 -8.85 6.32
C VAL A 54 7.24 -9.95 5.73
N ILE A 55 6.18 -9.56 5.08
CA ILE A 55 5.33 -10.42 4.26
C ILE A 55 5.28 -9.89 2.83
N SER A 56 5.19 -10.79 1.87
CA SER A 56 4.90 -10.48 0.47
C SER A 56 3.87 -11.47 -0.05
N ARG A 57 3.00 -11.04 -0.94
CA ARG A 57 2.13 -11.98 -1.65
C ARG A 57 2.86 -12.48 -2.87
N VAL A 58 2.74 -13.77 -3.14
CA VAL A 58 3.18 -14.35 -4.42
C VAL A 58 2.46 -13.59 -5.53
N ASP A 59 3.17 -13.19 -6.58
CA ASP A 59 2.70 -12.34 -7.68
C ASP A 59 2.54 -10.83 -7.37
N GLU A 60 2.91 -10.37 -6.16
CA GLU A 60 3.00 -8.95 -5.86
C GLU A 60 4.46 -8.51 -5.76
N THR A 61 4.72 -7.31 -6.27
CA THR A 61 6.06 -6.68 -6.19
C THR A 61 6.25 -5.87 -4.92
N GLN A 62 5.23 -5.85 -4.07
CA GLN A 62 5.20 -5.13 -2.80
C GLN A 62 5.39 -6.08 -1.61
N GLY A 63 6.32 -5.74 -0.72
CA GLY A 63 6.41 -6.30 0.63
C GLY A 63 5.84 -5.34 1.66
N GLN A 64 5.34 -5.89 2.77
CA GLN A 64 4.84 -5.13 3.92
C GLN A 64 5.57 -5.57 5.18
N LEU A 65 6.19 -4.62 5.89
CA LEU A 65 6.58 -4.88 7.28
C LEU A 65 5.32 -4.90 8.14
N THR A 66 5.15 -5.95 8.93
CA THR A 66 3.93 -6.14 9.73
C THR A 66 4.12 -5.77 11.19
N PHE A 67 5.30 -5.99 11.72
CA PHE A 67 5.65 -5.59 13.08
C PHE A 67 7.15 -5.43 13.29
N LEU A 68 7.49 -4.70 14.34
CA LEU A 68 8.80 -4.60 14.94
C LEU A 68 8.66 -4.87 16.45
N GLY A 69 9.42 -5.82 16.98
CA GLY A 69 9.60 -6.05 18.40
C GLY A 69 11.00 -5.59 18.80
N ALA A 70 11.07 -4.46 19.49
CA ALA A 70 12.35 -3.91 19.96
C ALA A 70 12.14 -3.06 21.20
N PRO A 71 13.11 -3.02 22.15
CA PRO A 71 13.09 -2.06 23.24
C PRO A 71 13.05 -0.62 22.71
N GLY A 72 12.35 0.29 23.40
CA GLY A 72 12.27 1.69 22.97
C GLY A 72 13.62 2.40 22.90
N ASP A 73 14.61 1.95 23.66
CA ASP A 73 15.99 2.43 23.71
C ASP A 73 16.98 1.51 22.96
N ALA A 74 16.49 0.62 22.07
CA ALA A 74 17.34 -0.22 21.24
C ALA A 74 18.28 0.60 20.37
N ASP A 75 19.50 0.07 20.14
CA ASP A 75 20.44 0.74 19.24
C ASP A 75 19.85 0.84 17.83
N GLN A 76 19.86 2.05 17.28
CA GLN A 76 19.33 2.32 15.95
C GLN A 76 20.13 1.65 14.84
N SER A 77 21.37 1.24 15.12
CA SER A 77 22.19 0.47 14.19
C SER A 77 21.76 -0.99 14.16
N ASP A 78 21.35 -1.56 15.28
CA ASP A 78 20.80 -2.92 15.35
C ASP A 78 19.44 -2.99 14.64
N ILE A 79 18.60 -1.97 14.83
CA ILE A 79 17.34 -1.84 14.09
C ILE A 79 17.59 -1.78 12.57
N ALA A 80 18.58 -0.95 12.16
CA ALA A 80 18.90 -0.85 10.74
C ALA A 80 19.43 -2.17 10.16
N CYS A 81 20.32 -2.86 10.86
CA CYS A 81 20.87 -4.17 10.46
C CYS A 81 19.75 -5.23 10.34
N LEU A 82 18.82 -5.27 11.30
CA LEU A 82 17.66 -6.13 11.28
C LEU A 82 16.78 -5.89 10.05
N LEU A 83 16.48 -4.62 9.75
CA LEU A 83 15.70 -4.23 8.58
C LEU A 83 16.41 -4.54 7.27
N GLU A 84 17.73 -4.32 7.17
CA GLU A 84 18.52 -4.67 5.98
C GLU A 84 18.49 -6.18 5.70
N ASN A 85 18.54 -7.01 6.74
CA ASN A 85 18.40 -8.46 6.59
C ASN A 85 17.01 -8.84 6.02
N LEU A 86 15.93 -8.23 6.52
CA LEU A 86 14.58 -8.41 5.98
C LEU A 86 14.49 -7.98 4.52
N ILE A 87 15.06 -6.81 4.18
CA ILE A 87 15.08 -6.26 2.83
C ILE A 87 15.80 -7.22 1.87
N ALA A 88 16.96 -7.75 2.27
CA ALA A 88 17.74 -8.67 1.46
C ALA A 88 16.98 -9.97 1.17
N ASN A 89 16.23 -10.49 2.14
CA ASN A 89 15.42 -11.70 1.96
C ASN A 89 14.16 -11.43 1.13
N ALA A 90 13.46 -10.32 1.33
CA ALA A 90 12.32 -9.94 0.50
C ALA A 90 12.73 -9.72 -0.97
N GLY A 91 13.93 -9.17 -1.21
CA GLY A 91 14.47 -9.02 -2.56
C GLY A 91 14.65 -10.34 -3.31
N LYS A 92 14.91 -11.46 -2.60
CA LYS A 92 14.99 -12.80 -3.21
C LYS A 92 13.64 -13.27 -3.76
N TRP A 93 12.52 -12.79 -3.23
CA TRP A 93 11.17 -13.08 -3.70
C TRP A 93 10.73 -12.25 -4.90
N GLY A 94 11.57 -11.34 -5.35
CA GLY A 94 11.23 -10.42 -6.45
C GLY A 94 10.45 -9.18 -5.97
N THR A 95 10.44 -8.92 -4.67
CA THR A 95 9.87 -7.69 -4.11
C THR A 95 10.65 -6.47 -4.64
N HIS A 96 9.94 -5.45 -5.13
CA HIS A 96 10.53 -4.22 -5.65
C HIS A 96 10.60 -3.10 -4.60
N TYR A 97 9.67 -3.10 -3.66
CA TYR A 97 9.65 -2.16 -2.55
C TYR A 97 8.94 -2.75 -1.33
N ILE A 98 9.32 -2.25 -0.16
CA ILE A 98 8.72 -2.63 1.12
C ILE A 98 8.10 -1.38 1.73
N THR A 99 6.88 -1.50 2.23
CA THR A 99 6.16 -0.43 2.93
C THR A 99 5.97 -0.75 4.41
N CYS A 100 5.77 0.28 5.20
CA CYS A 100 5.34 0.16 6.61
C CYS A 100 4.64 1.44 7.10
N ASP A 101 3.81 1.27 8.11
CA ASP A 101 3.08 2.32 8.81
C ASP A 101 3.77 2.53 10.17
N LEU A 102 4.77 3.40 10.23
CA LEU A 102 5.51 3.66 11.46
C LEU A 102 4.74 4.72 12.28
N PRO A 103 4.40 4.48 13.57
CA PRO A 103 3.85 5.53 14.41
C PRO A 103 4.72 6.79 14.40
N GLU A 104 4.10 7.96 14.32
CA GLU A 104 4.79 9.24 14.15
C GLU A 104 5.80 9.52 15.28
N ASN A 105 5.49 9.07 16.48
CA ASN A 105 6.34 9.21 17.66
C ASN A 105 7.21 7.98 17.93
N SER A 106 7.43 7.10 16.95
CA SER A 106 8.24 5.90 17.14
C SER A 106 9.69 6.25 17.48
N PRO A 107 10.26 5.68 18.55
CA PRO A 107 11.66 5.87 18.90
C PRO A 107 12.62 5.25 17.86
N HIS A 108 12.11 4.39 16.98
CA HIS A 108 12.92 3.65 16.01
C HIS A 108 13.03 4.34 14.64
N LEU A 109 12.44 5.53 14.46
CA LEU A 109 12.48 6.28 13.18
C LEU A 109 13.88 6.44 12.62
N SER A 110 14.87 6.68 13.48
CA SER A 110 16.28 6.81 13.05
C SER A 110 16.83 5.52 12.45
N GLY A 111 16.49 4.35 13.02
CA GLY A 111 16.88 3.04 12.49
C GLY A 111 16.26 2.77 11.12
N PHE A 112 14.98 3.12 10.93
CA PHE A 112 14.32 3.02 9.63
C PHE A 112 14.99 3.90 8.57
N LYS A 113 15.32 5.16 8.92
CA LYS A 113 16.04 6.07 8.02
C LYS A 113 17.44 5.55 7.67
N LYS A 114 18.18 5.00 8.65
CA LYS A 114 19.48 4.37 8.41
C LYS A 114 19.37 3.17 7.46
N ALA A 115 18.33 2.35 7.57
CA ALA A 115 18.03 1.27 6.63
C ALA A 115 17.49 1.76 5.26
N GLY A 116 17.42 3.07 5.04
CA GLY A 116 17.06 3.71 3.78
C GLY A 116 15.57 3.75 3.51
N PHE A 117 14.72 3.63 4.53
CA PHE A 117 13.29 3.93 4.38
C PHE A 117 13.07 5.44 4.26
N LEU A 118 12.19 5.82 3.35
CA LEU A 118 11.78 7.19 3.09
C LEU A 118 10.32 7.37 3.47
N THR A 119 9.97 8.46 4.14
CA THR A 119 8.57 8.83 4.36
C THR A 119 8.02 9.41 3.07
N TRP A 120 6.97 8.80 2.52
CA TRP A 120 6.30 9.27 1.32
C TRP A 120 5.00 10.02 1.61
N ALA A 121 4.31 9.71 2.73
CA ALA A 121 3.14 10.44 3.21
C ALA A 121 3.00 10.27 4.73
N ASN A 122 2.19 11.14 5.33
CA ASN A 122 1.66 10.94 6.68
C ASN A 122 0.20 10.48 6.58
N GLN A 123 -0.26 9.78 7.59
CA GLN A 123 -1.64 9.33 7.70
C GLN A 123 -2.16 9.67 9.08
N THR A 124 -3.38 10.20 9.14
CA THR A 124 -4.16 10.28 10.38
C THR A 124 -5.35 9.36 10.26
N VAL A 125 -5.58 8.54 11.28
CA VAL A 125 -6.71 7.61 11.33
C VAL A 125 -7.71 8.09 12.36
N PHE A 126 -8.94 8.30 11.90
CA PHE A 126 -10.08 8.69 12.71
C PHE A 126 -10.93 7.46 13.00
N ARG A 127 -11.24 7.23 14.26
CA ARG A 127 -12.28 6.29 14.67
C ARG A 127 -13.59 7.06 14.74
N LEU A 128 -14.47 6.85 13.79
CA LEU A 128 -15.75 7.52 13.75
C LEU A 128 -16.69 6.97 14.82
N ALA A 129 -17.42 7.87 15.50
CA ALA A 129 -18.50 7.43 16.35
C ALA A 129 -19.56 6.69 15.52
N PRO A 130 -20.31 5.73 16.12
CA PRO A 130 -21.41 5.08 15.40
C PRO A 130 -22.34 6.13 14.81
N ALA A 131 -22.68 5.98 13.52
CA ALA A 131 -23.64 6.90 12.92
C ALA A 131 -24.93 6.86 13.74
N ALA A 132 -25.30 8.02 14.27
CA ALA A 132 -26.59 8.11 14.95
C ALA A 132 -27.66 7.63 13.96
N MET A 133 -28.57 6.77 14.41
CA MET A 133 -29.73 6.34 13.64
C MET A 133 -30.71 7.54 13.45
N GLN A 134 -30.20 8.62 12.89
CA GLN A 134 -31.01 9.76 12.52
C GLN A 134 -31.75 9.39 11.24
N SER A 135 -33.06 9.51 11.30
CA SER A 135 -34.00 9.23 10.21
C SER A 135 -33.87 10.17 9.00
N ALA A 136 -32.88 11.04 8.96
CA ALA A 136 -32.63 11.90 7.83
C ALA A 136 -32.13 11.10 6.64
N LYS A 137 -32.78 11.27 5.49
CA LYS A 137 -32.31 10.73 4.22
C LYS A 137 -30.89 11.24 3.96
N PRO A 138 -30.00 10.38 3.46
CA PRO A 138 -28.65 10.83 3.08
C PRO A 138 -28.76 11.91 1.99
N GLU A 139 -28.00 12.98 2.13
CA GLU A 139 -27.92 14.03 1.10
C GLU A 139 -27.03 13.58 -0.04
N HIS A 140 -26.01 12.77 0.27
CA HIS A 140 -25.03 12.26 -0.68
C HIS A 140 -25.21 10.74 -0.86
N LEU A 141 -25.47 10.31 -2.10
CA LEU A 141 -25.78 8.93 -2.41
C LEU A 141 -24.50 8.16 -2.79
N TRP A 142 -23.82 7.61 -1.81
CA TRP A 142 -22.78 6.63 -2.03
C TRP A 142 -23.36 5.31 -2.49
N ARG A 143 -22.75 4.71 -3.51
CA ARG A 143 -23.12 3.38 -4.02
C ARG A 143 -21.90 2.50 -4.23
N ILE A 144 -22.08 1.20 -4.26
CA ILE A 144 -21.02 0.26 -4.63
C ILE A 144 -20.56 0.58 -6.06
N TRP A 145 -19.24 0.67 -6.26
CA TRP A 145 -18.65 0.90 -7.57
C TRP A 145 -18.71 -0.34 -8.45
N ASN A 146 -18.65 -0.17 -9.75
CA ASN A 146 -18.60 -1.24 -10.75
C ASN A 146 -17.56 -0.90 -11.85
N ALA A 147 -17.37 -1.80 -12.81
CA ALA A 147 -16.37 -1.64 -13.85
C ALA A 147 -16.50 -0.33 -14.67
N ASN A 148 -17.70 0.22 -14.81
CA ASN A 148 -17.93 1.47 -15.55
C ASN A 148 -17.36 2.69 -14.82
N ASP A 149 -17.21 2.60 -13.51
CA ASP A 149 -16.68 3.69 -12.67
C ASP A 149 -15.15 3.82 -12.76
N MET A 150 -14.45 2.76 -13.20
CA MET A 150 -12.99 2.68 -13.21
C MET A 150 -12.32 3.85 -13.94
N ARG A 151 -12.91 4.33 -15.04
CA ARG A 151 -12.36 5.46 -15.79
C ARG A 151 -12.42 6.76 -14.99
N ALA A 152 -13.57 7.04 -14.39
CA ALA A 152 -13.76 8.23 -13.55
C ALA A 152 -12.88 8.16 -12.29
N MET A 153 -12.82 6.98 -11.62
CA MET A 153 -11.94 6.74 -10.48
C MET A 153 -10.47 6.97 -10.83
N THR A 154 -10.01 6.46 -11.99
CA THR A 154 -8.63 6.67 -12.46
C THR A 154 -8.33 8.15 -12.69
N SER A 155 -9.29 8.90 -13.25
CA SER A 155 -9.15 10.34 -13.47
C SER A 155 -9.00 11.10 -12.16
N LEU A 156 -9.91 10.86 -11.21
CA LEU A 156 -9.88 11.47 -9.88
C LEU A 156 -8.59 11.09 -9.12
N TYR A 157 -8.23 9.81 -9.11
CA TYR A 157 -7.00 9.32 -8.49
C TYR A 157 -5.76 10.07 -9.01
N ARG A 158 -5.63 10.22 -10.32
CA ARG A 158 -4.50 10.93 -10.93
C ARG A 158 -4.48 12.41 -10.59
N GLY A 159 -5.63 13.01 -10.36
CA GLY A 159 -5.74 14.42 -9.94
C GLY A 159 -5.41 14.64 -8.47
N VAL A 160 -5.71 13.65 -7.60
CA VAL A 160 -5.59 13.78 -6.15
C VAL A 160 -4.30 13.18 -5.62
N VAL A 161 -3.93 11.98 -6.07
CA VAL A 161 -2.73 11.27 -5.59
C VAL A 161 -1.50 11.74 -6.37
N PRO A 162 -0.49 12.32 -5.70
CA PRO A 162 0.73 12.79 -6.37
C PRO A 162 1.40 11.68 -7.18
N GLY A 163 1.87 12.01 -8.39
CA GLY A 163 2.44 11.04 -9.33
C GLY A 163 3.56 10.19 -8.75
N LEU A 164 4.37 10.76 -7.83
CA LEU A 164 5.44 10.05 -7.13
C LEU A 164 4.92 8.95 -6.18
N PHE A 165 3.68 9.06 -5.70
CA PHE A 165 3.09 8.11 -4.76
C PHE A 165 2.26 7.02 -5.45
N GLN A 166 1.84 7.26 -6.70
CA GLN A 166 1.00 6.32 -7.46
C GLN A 166 1.59 4.91 -7.61
N PRO A 167 2.92 4.71 -7.71
CA PRO A 167 3.49 3.36 -7.71
C PRO A 167 3.34 2.61 -6.38
N ILE A 168 3.16 3.33 -5.26
CA ILE A 168 3.08 2.77 -3.90
C ILE A 168 1.63 2.70 -3.43
N GLU A 169 0.83 3.72 -3.74
CA GLU A 169 -0.58 3.83 -3.38
C GLU A 169 -1.44 3.36 -4.57
N PRO A 170 -1.97 2.15 -4.58
CA PRO A 170 -2.77 1.67 -5.72
C PRO A 170 -4.11 2.42 -5.82
N LEU A 171 -4.67 2.49 -7.04
CA LEU A 171 -6.00 3.06 -7.30
C LEU A 171 -7.07 2.42 -6.39
N THR A 172 -7.06 1.10 -6.31
CA THR A 172 -7.86 0.31 -5.36
C THR A 172 -7.03 -0.87 -4.87
N ARG A 173 -7.35 -1.36 -3.67
CA ARG A 173 -6.74 -2.58 -3.15
C ARG A 173 -7.40 -3.80 -3.75
N LYS A 174 -6.62 -4.83 -4.05
CA LYS A 174 -7.16 -6.13 -4.48
C LYS A 174 -8.14 -6.66 -3.43
N ALA A 175 -9.30 -7.11 -3.87
CA ALA A 175 -10.37 -7.63 -3.03
C ALA A 175 -11.05 -6.64 -2.07
N ALA A 176 -10.79 -5.33 -2.18
CA ALA A 176 -11.55 -4.33 -1.45
C ALA A 176 -12.94 -4.17 -2.08
N LEU A 177 -13.99 -4.13 -1.25
CA LEU A 177 -15.25 -3.51 -1.63
C LEU A 177 -15.02 -2.02 -1.71
N GLY A 178 -15.72 -1.34 -2.60
CA GLY A 178 -15.57 0.10 -2.70
C GLY A 178 -16.89 0.80 -2.97
N LEU A 179 -16.92 2.07 -2.58
CA LEU A 179 -18.03 2.96 -2.79
C LEU A 179 -17.62 4.11 -3.68
N VAL A 180 -18.55 4.66 -4.44
CA VAL A 180 -18.38 5.87 -5.27
C VAL A 180 -19.48 6.87 -4.98
N LEU A 181 -19.12 8.14 -5.08
CA LEU A 181 -20.01 9.28 -4.97
C LEU A 181 -19.91 10.14 -6.23
N TYR A 182 -21.04 10.38 -6.87
CA TYR A 182 -21.15 11.29 -8.01
C TYR A 182 -21.91 12.55 -7.65
N HIS A 183 -21.50 13.67 -8.23
CA HIS A 183 -22.31 14.87 -8.29
C HIS A 183 -23.56 14.62 -9.16
N PRO A 184 -24.71 15.28 -8.89
CA PRO A 184 -25.90 15.17 -9.76
C PRO A 184 -25.65 15.43 -11.25
N GLU A 185 -24.65 16.24 -11.57
CA GLU A 185 -24.23 16.55 -12.95
C GLU A 185 -23.36 15.44 -13.58
N GLY A 186 -23.05 14.36 -12.86
CA GLY A 186 -22.36 13.17 -13.36
C GLY A 186 -20.84 13.16 -13.14
N GLU A 187 -20.27 14.15 -12.48
CA GLU A 187 -18.85 14.17 -12.08
C GLU A 187 -18.60 13.29 -10.86
N LEU A 188 -17.49 12.54 -10.84
CA LEU A 188 -17.09 11.74 -9.69
C LEU A 188 -16.46 12.64 -8.62
N LEU A 189 -17.15 12.80 -7.48
CA LEU A 189 -16.67 13.55 -6.31
C LEU A 189 -15.76 12.74 -5.40
N GLY A 190 -15.92 11.42 -5.38
CA GLY A 190 -15.10 10.58 -4.54
C GLY A 190 -15.32 9.09 -4.72
N TYR A 191 -14.34 8.34 -4.26
CA TYR A 191 -14.48 6.92 -4.05
C TYR A 191 -13.80 6.51 -2.74
N ALA A 192 -14.17 5.37 -2.19
CA ALA A 192 -13.59 4.87 -0.95
C ALA A 192 -13.38 3.35 -1.04
N ASP A 193 -12.19 2.88 -0.70
CA ASP A 193 -11.91 1.46 -0.49
C ASP A 193 -12.31 1.06 0.93
N LEU A 194 -12.92 -0.13 1.05
CA LEU A 194 -13.37 -0.72 2.30
C LEU A 194 -12.61 -2.03 2.56
N ASP A 195 -11.92 -2.15 3.69
CA ASP A 195 -11.32 -3.41 4.16
C ASP A 195 -11.99 -3.84 5.46
N TYR A 196 -12.58 -5.03 5.44
CA TYR A 196 -13.36 -5.56 6.55
C TYR A 196 -12.53 -6.49 7.42
N GLY A 197 -12.61 -6.28 8.72
CA GLY A 197 -12.08 -7.20 9.70
C GLY A 197 -13.06 -7.46 10.85
N PRO A 198 -12.75 -8.43 11.71
CA PRO A 198 -13.62 -8.76 12.84
C PRO A 198 -13.72 -7.65 13.89
N LYS A 199 -12.72 -6.76 13.97
CA LYS A 199 -12.65 -5.67 14.95
C LYS A 199 -13.10 -4.31 14.39
N GLY A 200 -13.23 -4.15 13.07
CA GLY A 200 -13.60 -2.89 12.46
C GLY A 200 -13.59 -2.92 10.94
N VAL A 201 -14.02 -1.82 10.36
CA VAL A 201 -13.96 -1.56 8.92
C VAL A 201 -13.02 -0.40 8.68
N TRP A 202 -12.01 -0.64 7.85
CA TRP A 202 -11.12 0.41 7.34
C TRP A 202 -11.73 1.06 6.13
N VAL A 203 -11.69 2.38 6.10
CA VAL A 203 -12.19 3.20 5.01
C VAL A 203 -11.07 4.10 4.53
N GLN A 204 -10.73 4.01 3.26
CA GLN A 204 -9.73 4.88 2.64
C GLN A 204 -10.36 5.67 1.50
N PRO A 205 -10.81 6.91 1.76
CA PRO A 205 -11.42 7.74 0.74
C PRO A 205 -10.37 8.44 -0.13
N VAL A 206 -10.73 8.64 -1.39
CA VAL A 206 -10.12 9.63 -2.28
C VAL A 206 -11.23 10.58 -2.70
N LEU A 207 -11.15 11.82 -2.24
CA LEU A 207 -12.16 12.84 -2.49
C LEU A 207 -11.60 13.96 -3.36
N ALA A 208 -12.40 14.48 -4.27
CA ALA A 208 -12.11 15.71 -4.98
C ALA A 208 -12.02 16.88 -3.98
N PRO A 209 -11.16 17.89 -4.20
CA PRO A 209 -11.08 19.07 -3.32
C PRO A 209 -12.40 19.83 -3.19
N GLU A 210 -13.24 19.75 -4.22
CA GLU A 210 -14.57 20.37 -4.28
C GLU A 210 -15.60 19.66 -3.37
N ALA A 211 -15.33 18.40 -3.01
CA ALA A 211 -16.16 17.63 -2.08
C ALA A 211 -15.93 18.11 -0.63
N ASN A 212 -16.27 19.35 -0.34
CA ASN A 212 -15.96 20.05 0.91
C ASN A 212 -17.19 20.15 1.86
N ASP A 213 -17.95 19.06 1.97
CA ASP A 213 -19.08 18.96 2.89
C ASP A 213 -18.85 17.80 3.88
N PRO A 214 -18.81 18.06 5.21
CA PRO A 214 -18.66 17.01 6.22
C PRO A 214 -19.75 15.92 6.13
N GLN A 215 -20.94 16.28 5.62
CA GLN A 215 -22.05 15.35 5.44
C GLN A 215 -21.70 14.21 4.48
N ILE A 216 -20.80 14.44 3.51
CA ILE A 216 -20.27 13.42 2.59
C ILE A 216 -19.69 12.23 3.36
N LEU A 217 -18.90 12.48 4.38
CA LEU A 217 -18.27 11.41 5.19
C LEU A 217 -19.27 10.74 6.14
N SER A 218 -20.24 11.50 6.68
CA SER A 218 -21.32 10.94 7.48
C SER A 218 -22.20 9.99 6.63
N ASP A 219 -22.51 10.37 5.40
CA ASP A 219 -23.30 9.56 4.48
C ASP A 219 -22.49 8.38 3.92
N LEU A 220 -21.16 8.54 3.74
CA LEU A 220 -20.25 7.42 3.45
C LEU A 220 -20.37 6.36 4.55
N GLN A 221 -20.28 6.75 5.82
CA GLN A 221 -20.38 5.81 6.94
C GLN A 221 -21.72 5.06 6.95
N LYS A 222 -22.83 5.73 6.64
CA LYS A 222 -24.17 5.12 6.55
C LYS A 222 -24.28 4.15 5.38
N ALA A 223 -23.55 4.41 4.30
CA ALA A 223 -23.56 3.60 3.08
C ALA A 223 -22.69 2.34 3.15
N ILE A 224 -21.87 2.17 4.20
CA ILE A 224 -21.01 0.98 4.34
C ILE A 224 -21.87 -0.27 4.50
N PRO A 225 -21.83 -1.22 3.53
CA PRO A 225 -22.59 -2.46 3.63
C PRO A 225 -22.13 -3.31 4.83
N GLU A 226 -23.05 -4.08 5.40
CA GLU A 226 -22.73 -5.10 6.43
C GLU A 226 -21.84 -4.57 7.58
N LEU A 227 -22.05 -3.32 8.01
CA LEU A 227 -21.24 -2.70 9.07
C LEU A 227 -21.40 -3.43 10.42
N TYR A 228 -22.62 -3.93 10.72
CA TYR A 228 -22.93 -4.74 11.94
C TYR A 228 -22.36 -4.16 13.25
N ASN A 229 -22.52 -2.87 13.46
CA ASN A 229 -22.01 -2.14 14.65
C ASN A 229 -20.48 -2.18 14.84
N ARG A 230 -19.71 -2.57 13.83
CA ARG A 230 -18.25 -2.50 13.89
C ARG A 230 -17.79 -1.03 13.85
N PRO A 231 -16.73 -0.68 14.57
CA PRO A 231 -16.15 0.67 14.47
C PRO A 231 -15.61 0.90 13.05
N VAL A 232 -15.73 2.14 12.60
CA VAL A 232 -15.23 2.61 11.31
C VAL A 232 -13.94 3.39 11.54
N PHE A 233 -12.87 3.03 10.83
CA PHE A 233 -11.58 3.67 10.86
C PHE A 233 -11.32 4.34 9.51
N LEU A 234 -11.40 5.67 9.49
CA LEU A 234 -11.19 6.47 8.30
C LEU A 234 -9.75 6.95 8.23
N ALA A 235 -9.07 6.62 7.14
CA ALA A 235 -7.68 7.00 6.89
C ALA A 235 -7.59 8.27 6.02
N ALA A 236 -7.04 9.34 6.57
CA ALA A 236 -6.77 10.56 5.85
C ALA A 236 -5.28 10.69 5.55
N ARG A 237 -4.92 10.70 4.26
CA ARG A 237 -3.55 10.88 3.77
C ARG A 237 -3.18 12.38 3.76
N SER A 238 -1.93 12.69 4.05
CA SER A 238 -1.44 14.09 4.10
C SER A 238 -1.54 14.84 2.76
N TYR A 239 -1.63 14.14 1.64
CA TYR A 239 -1.86 14.76 0.33
C TYR A 239 -3.32 15.11 0.06
N GLN A 240 -4.24 14.81 1.00
CA GLN A 240 -5.64 15.23 1.02
C GLN A 240 -5.94 16.00 2.32
N PRO A 241 -5.37 17.21 2.53
CA PRO A 241 -5.54 17.93 3.79
C PRO A 241 -7.00 18.31 4.07
N TRP A 242 -7.81 18.52 3.01
CA TRP A 242 -9.25 18.77 3.13
C TRP A 242 -9.98 17.57 3.75
N LEU A 243 -9.61 16.33 3.39
CA LEU A 243 -10.20 15.12 3.96
C LEU A 243 -9.99 15.04 5.48
N ALA A 244 -8.77 15.34 5.95
CA ALA A 244 -8.49 15.37 7.40
C ALA A 244 -9.31 16.46 8.11
N SER A 245 -9.48 17.62 7.47
CA SER A 245 -10.30 18.73 8.00
C SER A 245 -11.78 18.37 8.08
N LEU A 246 -12.30 17.65 7.08
CA LEU A 246 -13.69 17.15 7.08
C LEU A 246 -13.88 16.07 8.16
N ALA A 247 -12.96 15.12 8.25
CA ALA A 247 -13.03 14.03 9.24
C ALA A 247 -12.98 14.55 10.68
N ALA A 248 -12.21 15.62 10.94
CA ALA A 248 -12.13 16.24 12.26
C ALA A 248 -13.43 16.94 12.71
N GLN A 249 -14.36 17.22 11.79
CA GLN A 249 -15.68 17.80 12.11
C GLN A 249 -16.71 16.73 12.48
N LEU A 250 -16.42 15.45 12.19
CA LEU A 250 -17.33 14.36 12.56
C LEU A 250 -17.17 13.96 14.01
N PRO A 251 -18.24 13.42 14.64
CA PRO A 251 -18.13 12.79 15.94
C PRO A 251 -17.17 11.59 15.88
N GLY A 252 -16.17 11.59 16.75
CA GLY A 252 -15.15 10.53 16.78
C GLY A 252 -13.89 10.98 17.50
N GLU A 253 -12.85 10.18 17.35
CA GLU A 253 -11.54 10.45 17.96
C GLU A 253 -10.41 10.13 16.98
N ILE A 254 -9.27 10.80 17.12
CA ILE A 254 -8.06 10.44 16.42
C ILE A 254 -7.52 9.16 17.09
N GLN A 255 -7.52 8.06 16.33
CA GLN A 255 -7.04 6.76 16.78
C GLN A 255 -5.51 6.67 16.73
N GLY A 256 -4.86 7.38 15.79
CA GLY A 256 -3.42 7.43 15.67
C GLY A 256 -2.94 8.14 14.41
N SER A 257 -1.64 8.49 14.44
CA SER A 257 -0.93 9.10 13.30
C SER A 257 0.31 8.26 12.95
N GLN A 258 0.55 8.06 11.67
CA GLN A 258 1.63 7.24 11.15
C GLN A 258 2.41 7.96 10.07
N LEU A 259 3.71 7.68 10.02
CA LEU A 259 4.57 7.93 8.87
C LEU A 259 4.46 6.73 7.94
N LEU A 260 3.97 6.95 6.74
CA LEU A 260 3.93 5.94 5.71
C LEU A 260 5.29 5.91 5.04
N MET A 261 6.02 4.82 5.24
CA MET A 261 7.39 4.72 4.78
C MET A 261 7.53 3.66 3.68
N VAL A 262 8.50 3.87 2.81
CA VAL A 262 8.84 2.96 1.72
C VAL A 262 10.34 2.78 1.62
N ARG A 263 10.77 1.57 1.31
CA ARG A 263 12.12 1.23 0.90
C ARG A 263 12.08 0.57 -0.46
N TYR A 264 12.64 1.21 -1.48
CA TYR A 264 12.82 0.61 -2.80
C TYR A 264 14.01 -0.34 -2.80
N LEU A 265 13.83 -1.50 -3.42
CA LEU A 265 14.87 -2.51 -3.59
C LEU A 265 15.48 -2.36 -4.99
N VAL A 266 16.81 -2.29 -5.06
CA VAL A 266 17.52 -2.31 -6.33
C VAL A 266 17.52 -3.76 -6.83
N ARG A 267 16.83 -4.03 -7.93
CA ARG A 267 16.95 -5.31 -8.62
C ARG A 267 18.31 -5.35 -9.31
N GLN A 268 19.23 -6.22 -8.86
CA GLN A 268 20.36 -6.60 -9.69
C GLN A 268 19.81 -7.35 -10.90
N LEU A 269 19.66 -6.67 -12.02
CA LEU A 269 19.51 -7.34 -13.30
C LEU A 269 20.82 -8.10 -13.51
N LYS A 270 20.79 -9.44 -13.41
CA LYS A 270 21.83 -10.25 -14.03
C LYS A 270 21.79 -9.87 -15.51
N VAL A 271 22.76 -9.07 -15.92
CA VAL A 271 23.04 -8.90 -17.36
C VAL A 271 23.39 -10.29 -17.83
N VAL A 272 22.45 -10.96 -18.50
CA VAL A 272 22.77 -12.14 -19.29
C VAL A 272 23.72 -11.57 -20.34
N GLU A 273 25.01 -11.88 -20.20
CA GLU A 273 25.97 -11.56 -21.26
C GLU A 273 25.35 -12.07 -22.56
N PRO A 274 25.18 -11.19 -23.57
CA PRO A 274 24.66 -11.64 -24.84
C PRO A 274 25.61 -12.78 -25.29
N GLN A 275 25.08 -14.00 -25.39
CA GLN A 275 25.80 -15.09 -26.00
C GLN A 275 26.27 -14.54 -27.34
N ALA A 276 27.61 -14.42 -27.48
CA ALA A 276 28.20 -14.02 -28.74
C ALA A 276 27.57 -14.91 -29.80
N PHE A 277 26.74 -14.31 -30.65
CA PHE A 277 26.24 -14.99 -31.81
C PHE A 277 27.48 -15.48 -32.54
N ALA A 278 27.71 -16.81 -32.54
CA ALA A 278 28.72 -17.42 -33.37
C ALA A 278 28.45 -16.92 -34.79
N LEU A 279 29.37 -16.11 -35.29
CA LEU A 279 29.38 -15.68 -36.67
C LEU A 279 29.36 -16.95 -37.48
N TYR A 280 28.21 -17.26 -38.06
CA TYR A 280 28.15 -18.29 -39.10
C TYR A 280 29.10 -17.82 -40.21
N GLU A 281 30.24 -18.49 -40.36
CA GLU A 281 31.08 -18.36 -41.55
C GLU A 281 30.18 -18.56 -42.77
N ALA A 282 29.94 -17.47 -43.49
CA ALA A 282 29.28 -17.52 -44.77
C ALA A 282 30.18 -18.33 -45.73
N LYS A 283 29.89 -19.61 -45.93
CA LYS A 283 30.43 -20.37 -47.03
C LYS A 283 30.10 -19.61 -48.30
N ASN A 284 31.16 -19.21 -49.04
CA ASN A 284 31.08 -18.63 -50.35
C ASN A 284 30.15 -19.45 -51.25
N VAL A 285 28.96 -18.94 -51.48
CA VAL A 285 28.09 -19.40 -52.56
C VAL A 285 28.30 -18.41 -53.70
N GLU A 286 29.12 -18.78 -54.66
CA GLU A 286 29.20 -18.08 -55.96
C GLU A 286 27.81 -18.12 -56.60
N ARG A 287 27.08 -17.01 -56.51
CA ARG A 287 25.87 -16.80 -57.31
C ARG A 287 26.26 -16.05 -58.57
N GLY A 288 26.36 -16.79 -59.68
CA GLY A 288 26.40 -16.19 -61.01
C GLY A 288 25.16 -15.29 -61.22
N LEU A 289 25.41 -14.05 -61.51
CA LEU A 289 24.36 -13.10 -61.91
C LEU A 289 23.97 -13.37 -63.37
N PRO A 290 22.68 -13.48 -63.71
CA PRO A 290 22.27 -13.49 -65.12
C PRO A 290 22.36 -12.06 -65.69
N VAL A 291 23.22 -11.90 -66.70
CA VAL A 291 23.30 -10.65 -67.48
C VAL A 291 22.12 -10.61 -68.45
N SER A 292 21.16 -9.73 -68.22
CA SER A 292 20.12 -9.40 -69.21
C SER A 292 20.62 -8.30 -70.13
N GLN A 293 20.87 -8.61 -71.38
CA GLN A 293 21.14 -7.66 -72.44
C GLN A 293 19.85 -6.95 -72.85
N ILE A 294 19.82 -5.63 -72.62
CA ILE A 294 18.79 -4.76 -73.19
C ILE A 294 19.25 -4.35 -74.60
N ARG A 295 18.61 -4.88 -75.65
CA ARG A 295 18.77 -4.43 -77.04
C ARG A 295 17.99 -3.08 -77.17
N GLN A 296 18.72 -2.01 -77.42
CA GLN A 296 18.14 -0.80 -77.99
C GLN A 296 17.83 -1.02 -79.47
N LYS A 297 16.61 -0.79 -79.89
CA LYS A 297 16.21 -0.64 -81.28
C LYS A 297 16.24 0.84 -81.63
N THR A 298 17.11 1.21 -82.49
CA THR A 298 17.06 2.48 -83.28
C THR A 298 16.16 2.24 -84.46
N ASP A 299 15.18 3.10 -84.63
CA ASP A 299 14.68 3.74 -85.86
C ASP A 299 13.99 5.04 -85.48
#